data_bb07ba49721f0ab9a4b16c6f8048a14f
#
_entry.id   bb07ba49721f0ab9a4b16c6f8048a14f
#
_cell.length_a   1.000
_cell.length_b   1.000
_cell.length_c   1.000
_cell.angle_alpha   90.00
_cell.angle_beta   90.00
_cell.angle_gamma   90.00
#
_symmetry.space_group_name_H-M   'P 1'
#
loop_
_entity.id
_entity.type
_entity.pdbx_description
1 polymer ?
#
loop_
_entity_poly.entity_id
_entity_poly.type
_entity_poly.pdbx_seq_one_letter_code
_entity_poly.pdbx_strand_id
1 'polypeptide(L)'
;MIKVCIIEDEPEIRKLLRMIVEKQEGFTVVSENGDFASAISDFTKYRPDVAFVDIDLKGESGLECARVLTELNPKLKVIFATAHSEYMANAFEIYAFDYLVKPFNVERVVKTLSRIKNKTAEEQSPTVVQSEKQSDKLMIKGKEQIVFVDKKDIIFVERSDNATSIVTGEEMYKTAVSLGAIEEKLNSSEFMRCHKSYIINLSRIRKIEPYGRWTYIVKFKGTSDTALMTAQNYEEIKKIFA
;
A
#
# COMPACT_ATOMS: atom_id res chain seq x y z
N MET A 1 -0.72 -16.84 13.52
CA MET A 1 -1.78 -17.14 12.54
C MET A 1 -2.49 -15.82 12.26
N ILE A 2 -2.60 -15.41 11.00
CA ILE A 2 -3.19 -14.15 10.56
C ILE A 2 -4.70 -14.31 10.54
N LYS A 3 -5.41 -13.49 11.29
CA LYS A 3 -6.87 -13.53 11.43
C LYS A 3 -7.51 -12.69 10.32
N VAL A 4 -8.47 -13.27 9.62
CA VAL A 4 -9.17 -12.63 8.51
C VAL A 4 -10.65 -12.51 8.83
N CYS A 5 -11.23 -11.31 8.63
CA CYS A 5 -12.68 -11.16 8.54
C CYS A 5 -13.09 -10.93 7.08
N ILE A 6 -14.28 -11.38 6.74
CA ILE A 6 -14.88 -11.24 5.41
C ILE A 6 -16.22 -10.52 5.59
N ILE A 7 -16.37 -9.40 4.91
CA ILE A 7 -17.55 -8.52 4.95
C ILE A 7 -18.08 -8.43 3.53
N GLU A 8 -19.09 -9.22 3.24
CA GLU A 8 -19.59 -9.49 1.89
C GLU A 8 -21.05 -9.95 2.00
N ASP A 9 -21.97 -9.27 1.36
CA ASP A 9 -23.39 -9.59 1.48
C ASP A 9 -23.81 -10.78 0.62
N GLU A 10 -23.09 -11.08 -0.48
CA GLU A 10 -23.33 -12.25 -1.34
C GLU A 10 -22.77 -13.53 -0.70
N PRO A 11 -23.62 -14.49 -0.27
CA PRO A 11 -23.15 -15.69 0.45
C PRO A 11 -22.18 -16.57 -0.35
N GLU A 12 -22.34 -16.59 -1.68
CA GLU A 12 -21.50 -17.40 -2.56
C GLU A 12 -20.09 -16.83 -2.69
N ILE A 13 -19.97 -15.50 -2.80
CA ILE A 13 -18.69 -14.80 -2.84
C ILE A 13 -17.98 -14.90 -1.48
N ARG A 14 -18.74 -14.72 -0.41
CA ARG A 14 -18.23 -14.88 0.97
C ARG A 14 -17.65 -16.28 1.19
N LYS A 15 -18.39 -17.33 0.79
CA LYS A 15 -17.93 -18.72 0.84
C LYS A 15 -16.70 -18.97 -0.03
N LEU A 16 -16.65 -18.38 -1.23
CA LEU A 16 -15.48 -18.48 -2.12
C LEU A 16 -14.24 -17.86 -1.47
N LEU A 17 -14.34 -16.66 -0.94
CA LEU A 17 -13.24 -15.98 -0.24
C LEU A 17 -12.74 -16.79 0.94
N ARG A 18 -13.68 -17.31 1.77
CA ARG A 18 -13.34 -18.21 2.87
C ARG A 18 -12.52 -19.41 2.40
N MET A 19 -13.02 -20.13 1.39
CA MET A 19 -12.32 -21.30 0.85
C MET A 19 -10.92 -20.98 0.35
N ILE A 20 -10.72 -19.83 -0.27
CA ILE A 20 -9.41 -19.40 -0.76
C ILE A 20 -8.50 -19.09 0.42
N VAL A 21 -8.97 -18.33 1.42
CA VAL A 21 -8.21 -17.93 2.60
C VAL A 21 -7.78 -19.13 3.43
N GLU A 22 -8.71 -20.06 3.73
CA GLU A 22 -8.45 -21.24 4.57
C GLU A 22 -7.50 -22.26 3.92
N LYS A 23 -7.38 -22.23 2.58
CA LYS A 23 -6.35 -23.00 1.87
C LYS A 23 -4.94 -22.41 1.99
N GLN A 24 -4.80 -21.18 2.47
CA GLN A 24 -3.49 -20.58 2.63
C GLN A 24 -2.95 -20.83 4.03
N GLU A 25 -1.80 -21.48 4.09
CA GLU A 25 -1.12 -21.75 5.36
C GLU A 25 -0.80 -20.45 6.12
N GLY A 26 -1.15 -20.40 7.39
CA GLY A 26 -0.91 -19.25 8.27
C GLY A 26 -2.07 -18.27 8.36
N PHE A 27 -3.18 -18.50 7.64
CA PHE A 27 -4.39 -17.70 7.72
C PHE A 27 -5.54 -18.46 8.37
N THR A 28 -6.46 -17.73 8.99
CA THR A 28 -7.70 -18.27 9.53
C THR A 28 -8.83 -17.24 9.41
N VAL A 29 -10.00 -17.65 8.93
CA VAL A 29 -11.19 -16.80 8.91
C VAL A 29 -11.82 -16.84 10.31
N VAL A 30 -11.90 -15.67 10.94
CA VAL A 30 -12.43 -15.52 12.31
C VAL A 30 -13.86 -14.98 12.34
N SER A 31 -14.29 -14.31 11.28
CA SER A 31 -15.68 -13.85 11.13
C SER A 31 -16.08 -13.68 9.68
N GLU A 32 -17.36 -13.85 9.42
CA GLU A 32 -18.03 -13.68 8.13
C GLU A 32 -19.32 -12.91 8.35
N ASN A 33 -19.45 -11.75 7.73
CA ASN A 33 -20.54 -10.81 7.96
C ASN A 33 -21.15 -10.37 6.63
N GLY A 34 -22.46 -10.24 6.60
CA GLY A 34 -23.20 -9.77 5.42
C GLY A 34 -23.66 -8.32 5.52
N ASP A 35 -23.34 -7.64 6.63
CA ASP A 35 -23.74 -6.27 6.92
C ASP A 35 -22.71 -5.56 7.82
N PHE A 36 -22.81 -4.25 7.89
CA PHE A 36 -21.87 -3.41 8.62
C PHE A 36 -21.98 -3.58 10.16
N ALA A 37 -23.18 -3.70 10.70
CA ALA A 37 -23.37 -3.75 12.14
C ALA A 37 -22.79 -5.03 12.74
N SER A 38 -23.03 -6.19 12.10
CA SER A 38 -22.44 -7.47 12.51
C SER A 38 -20.93 -7.47 12.34
N ALA A 39 -20.42 -6.85 11.28
CA ALA A 39 -18.99 -6.72 11.03
C ALA A 39 -18.25 -5.97 12.15
N ILE A 40 -18.77 -4.82 12.62
CA ILE A 40 -18.20 -4.05 13.73
C ILE A 40 -18.19 -4.85 15.04
N SER A 41 -19.31 -5.52 15.33
CA SER A 41 -19.43 -6.35 16.53
C SER A 41 -18.37 -7.43 16.58
N ASP A 42 -18.26 -8.19 15.49
CA ASP A 42 -17.28 -9.27 15.37
C ASP A 42 -15.84 -8.78 15.32
N PHE A 43 -15.60 -7.63 14.67
CA PHE A 43 -14.28 -6.99 14.61
C PHE A 43 -13.76 -6.68 16.02
N THR A 44 -14.60 -6.10 16.87
CA THR A 44 -14.24 -5.79 18.25
C THR A 44 -13.91 -7.05 19.07
N LYS A 45 -14.65 -8.14 18.83
CA LYS A 45 -14.48 -9.41 19.52
C LYS A 45 -13.25 -10.19 19.07
N TYR A 46 -13.03 -10.31 17.76
CA TYR A 46 -12.01 -11.19 17.20
C TYR A 46 -10.71 -10.47 16.85
N ARG A 47 -10.73 -9.15 16.69
CA ARG A 47 -9.60 -8.30 16.33
C ARG A 47 -8.80 -8.87 15.15
N PRO A 48 -9.39 -8.91 13.95
CA PRO A 48 -8.70 -9.43 12.77
C PRO A 48 -7.54 -8.53 12.33
N ASP A 49 -6.59 -9.13 11.63
CA ASP A 49 -5.42 -8.48 11.03
C ASP A 49 -5.71 -8.03 9.59
N VAL A 50 -6.65 -8.70 8.94
CA VAL A 50 -7.03 -8.49 7.54
C VAL A 50 -8.55 -8.46 7.43
N ALA A 51 -9.08 -7.53 6.64
CA ALA A 51 -10.49 -7.46 6.27
C ALA A 51 -10.65 -7.50 4.74
N PHE A 52 -11.41 -8.46 4.23
CA PHE A 52 -12.02 -8.35 2.90
C PHE A 52 -13.33 -7.61 3.05
N VAL A 53 -13.55 -6.58 2.23
CA VAL A 53 -14.74 -5.72 2.33
C VAL A 53 -15.32 -5.51 0.94
N ASP A 54 -16.59 -5.83 0.74
CA ASP A 54 -17.30 -5.33 -0.43
C ASP A 54 -17.70 -3.88 -0.19
N ILE A 55 -17.69 -3.09 -1.25
CA ILE A 55 -18.08 -1.67 -1.21
C ILE A 55 -19.61 -1.51 -1.14
N ASP A 56 -20.36 -2.39 -1.77
CA ASP A 56 -21.82 -2.39 -1.77
C ASP A 56 -22.36 -3.49 -0.85
N LEU A 57 -22.75 -3.13 0.36
CA LEU A 57 -23.27 -4.01 1.40
C LEU A 57 -24.77 -3.77 1.60
N LYS A 58 -25.63 -4.24 0.67
CA LYS A 58 -27.10 -4.11 0.77
C LYS A 58 -27.60 -2.69 1.10
N GLY A 59 -27.00 -1.69 0.45
CA GLY A 59 -27.35 -0.29 0.66
C GLY A 59 -26.53 0.41 1.74
N GLU A 60 -25.60 -0.28 2.39
CA GLU A 60 -24.60 0.33 3.27
C GLU A 60 -23.24 0.46 2.53
N SER A 61 -22.48 1.49 2.87
CA SER A 61 -21.19 1.74 2.24
C SER A 61 -20.06 0.94 2.89
N GLY A 62 -19.49 -0.03 2.16
CA GLY A 62 -18.29 -0.74 2.59
C GLY A 62 -17.05 0.15 2.73
N LEU A 63 -17.01 1.29 2.03
CA LEU A 63 -15.97 2.31 2.24
C LEU A 63 -16.06 2.91 3.63
N GLU A 64 -17.28 3.24 4.10
CA GLU A 64 -17.48 3.77 5.44
C GLU A 64 -17.19 2.70 6.50
N CYS A 65 -17.62 1.45 6.26
CA CYS A 65 -17.25 0.31 7.08
C CYS A 65 -15.73 0.20 7.24
N ALA A 66 -15.00 0.18 6.14
CA ALA A 66 -13.54 0.08 6.17
C ALA A 66 -12.88 1.26 6.91
N ARG A 67 -13.43 2.48 6.78
CA ARG A 67 -12.94 3.65 7.52
C ARG A 67 -13.06 3.46 9.02
N VAL A 68 -14.24 3.08 9.50
CA VAL A 68 -14.47 2.80 10.93
C VAL A 68 -13.57 1.68 11.44
N LEU A 69 -13.40 0.60 10.67
CA LEU A 69 -12.52 -0.50 11.06
C LEU A 69 -11.05 -0.08 11.15
N THR A 70 -10.58 0.79 10.25
CA THR A 70 -9.21 1.31 10.29
C THR A 70 -8.99 2.32 11.43
N GLU A 71 -10.01 3.06 11.84
CA GLU A 71 -9.96 3.89 13.06
C GLU A 71 -9.83 3.02 14.32
N LEU A 72 -10.56 1.89 14.38
CA LEU A 72 -10.48 0.94 15.49
C LEU A 72 -9.14 0.18 15.53
N ASN A 73 -8.55 -0.10 14.37
CA ASN A 73 -7.24 -0.73 14.25
C ASN A 73 -6.44 -0.15 13.07
N PRO A 74 -5.56 0.82 13.30
CA PRO A 74 -4.73 1.42 12.25
C PRO A 74 -3.76 0.44 11.54
N LYS A 75 -3.55 -0.75 12.11
CA LYS A 75 -2.72 -1.81 11.49
C LYS A 75 -3.53 -2.78 10.61
N LEU A 76 -4.85 -2.63 10.56
CA LEU A 76 -5.73 -3.47 9.75
C LEU A 76 -5.35 -3.36 8.27
N LYS A 77 -5.19 -4.49 7.62
CA LYS A 77 -4.97 -4.55 6.18
C LYS A 77 -6.34 -4.74 5.48
N VAL A 78 -6.88 -3.67 4.93
CA VAL A 78 -8.15 -3.70 4.20
C VAL A 78 -7.91 -4.10 2.75
N ILE A 79 -8.69 -5.07 2.25
CA ILE A 79 -8.73 -5.51 0.84
C ILE A 79 -10.16 -5.31 0.36
N PHE A 80 -10.37 -4.41 -0.57
CA PHE A 80 -11.68 -4.31 -1.20
C PHE A 80 -11.87 -5.43 -2.23
N ALA A 81 -13.05 -6.06 -2.22
CA ALA A 81 -13.44 -7.09 -3.18
C ALA A 81 -14.84 -6.73 -3.70
N THR A 82 -14.94 -6.04 -4.82
CA THR A 82 -16.18 -5.40 -5.29
C THR A 82 -16.34 -5.46 -6.81
N ALA A 83 -17.57 -5.33 -7.30
CA ALA A 83 -17.86 -5.16 -8.73
C ALA A 83 -17.55 -3.75 -9.25
N HIS A 84 -17.36 -2.78 -8.37
CA HIS A 84 -17.26 -1.36 -8.64
C HIS A 84 -15.81 -0.90 -8.83
N SER A 85 -15.32 -0.79 -10.05
CA SER A 85 -13.97 -0.30 -10.34
C SER A 85 -13.79 1.21 -10.12
N GLU A 86 -14.87 1.99 -10.16
CA GLU A 86 -14.90 3.44 -10.00
C GLU A 86 -14.49 3.92 -8.61
N TYR A 87 -14.69 3.12 -7.57
CA TYR A 87 -14.30 3.47 -6.20
C TYR A 87 -12.83 3.17 -5.87
N MET A 88 -12.04 2.74 -6.84
CA MET A 88 -10.61 2.46 -6.63
C MET A 88 -9.86 3.70 -6.07
N ALA A 89 -10.23 4.90 -6.55
CA ALA A 89 -9.63 6.14 -6.03
C ALA A 89 -9.94 6.37 -4.55
N ASN A 90 -11.19 6.11 -4.13
CA ASN A 90 -11.62 6.26 -2.73
C ASN A 90 -10.97 5.22 -1.81
N ALA A 91 -10.76 3.99 -2.31
CA ALA A 91 -10.05 2.95 -1.57
C ALA A 91 -8.59 3.36 -1.24
N PHE A 92 -7.95 4.13 -2.12
CA PHE A 92 -6.63 4.69 -1.85
C PHE A 92 -6.63 5.74 -0.72
N GLU A 93 -7.70 6.48 -0.54
CA GLU A 93 -7.83 7.45 0.57
C GLU A 93 -7.88 6.76 1.94
N ILE A 94 -8.36 5.53 1.99
CA ILE A 94 -8.46 4.69 3.20
C ILE A 94 -7.18 3.84 3.41
N TYR A 95 -6.14 4.01 2.57
CA TYR A 95 -4.93 3.20 2.60
C TYR A 95 -5.19 1.69 2.45
N ALA A 96 -6.16 1.32 1.60
CA ALA A 96 -6.43 -0.09 1.33
C ALA A 96 -5.15 -0.84 0.90
N PHE A 97 -4.94 -2.02 1.46
CA PHE A 97 -3.80 -2.87 1.13
C PHE A 97 -3.86 -3.37 -0.31
N ASP A 98 -5.07 -3.69 -0.79
CA ASP A 98 -5.31 -4.13 -2.16
C ASP A 98 -6.76 -3.88 -2.59
N TYR A 99 -7.00 -3.98 -3.92
CA TYR A 99 -8.31 -3.80 -4.54
C TYR A 99 -8.55 -4.91 -5.57
N LEU A 100 -9.60 -5.69 -5.37
CA LEU A 100 -9.99 -6.81 -6.21
C LEU A 100 -11.32 -6.51 -6.89
N VAL A 101 -11.33 -6.42 -8.21
CA VAL A 101 -12.56 -6.22 -9.00
C VAL A 101 -13.19 -7.57 -9.29
N LYS A 102 -14.47 -7.74 -8.97
CA LYS A 102 -15.28 -8.93 -9.30
C LYS A 102 -15.58 -8.96 -10.83
N PRO A 103 -15.52 -10.13 -11.50
CA PRO A 103 -15.09 -11.40 -10.97
C PRO A 103 -13.56 -11.47 -10.81
N PHE A 104 -13.08 -11.76 -9.60
CA PHE A 104 -11.65 -11.85 -9.36
C PHE A 104 -11.11 -13.26 -9.57
N ASN A 105 -9.86 -13.35 -10.03
CA ASN A 105 -9.16 -14.61 -10.18
C ASN A 105 -8.64 -15.09 -8.81
N VAL A 106 -8.78 -16.38 -8.52
CA VAL A 106 -8.26 -17.03 -7.30
C VAL A 106 -6.77 -16.75 -7.10
N GLU A 107 -5.96 -16.82 -8.18
CA GLU A 107 -4.52 -16.51 -8.12
C GLU A 107 -4.24 -15.09 -7.64
N ARG A 108 -5.10 -14.13 -7.99
CA ARG A 108 -4.97 -12.73 -7.57
C ARG A 108 -5.18 -12.59 -6.06
N VAL A 109 -6.18 -13.29 -5.50
CA VAL A 109 -6.42 -13.32 -4.05
C VAL A 109 -5.26 -13.99 -3.32
N VAL A 110 -4.79 -15.14 -3.80
CA VAL A 110 -3.62 -15.85 -3.23
C VAL A 110 -2.37 -14.97 -3.24
N LYS A 111 -2.11 -14.26 -4.32
CA LYS A 111 -0.98 -13.31 -4.42
C LYS A 111 -1.08 -12.19 -3.38
N THR A 112 -2.27 -11.64 -3.15
CA THR A 112 -2.51 -10.62 -2.13
C THR A 112 -2.25 -11.17 -0.73
N LEU A 113 -2.74 -12.37 -0.41
CA LEU A 113 -2.48 -13.03 0.87
C LEU A 113 -0.99 -13.33 1.08
N SER A 114 -0.29 -13.78 0.06
CA SER A 114 1.16 -14.03 0.12
C SER A 114 1.93 -12.74 0.46
N ARG A 115 1.56 -11.60 -0.11
CA ARG A 115 2.16 -10.29 0.23
C ARG A 115 1.92 -9.91 1.68
N ILE A 116 0.73 -10.22 2.22
CA ILE A 116 0.42 -9.98 3.64
C ILE A 116 1.29 -10.86 4.54
N LYS A 117 1.40 -12.16 4.23
CA LYS A 117 2.20 -13.13 5.01
C LYS A 117 3.66 -12.68 5.10
N ASN A 118 4.25 -12.26 3.99
CA ASN A 118 5.64 -11.79 3.95
C ASN A 118 5.84 -10.53 4.81
N LYS A 119 4.96 -9.53 4.70
CA LYS A 119 5.04 -8.32 5.54
C LYS A 119 4.86 -8.62 7.04
N THR A 120 3.96 -9.53 7.39
CA THR A 120 3.72 -9.89 8.80
C THR A 120 4.89 -10.70 9.39
N ALA A 121 5.59 -11.50 8.57
CA ALA A 121 6.80 -12.21 8.98
C ALA A 121 7.97 -11.24 9.25
N GLU A 122 8.10 -10.18 8.48
CA GLU A 122 9.09 -9.11 8.68
C GLU A 122 8.82 -8.30 9.96
N GLU A 123 7.55 -8.06 10.32
CA GLU A 123 7.15 -7.35 11.54
C GLU A 123 7.33 -8.16 12.84
N GLN A 124 7.46 -9.49 12.77
CA GLN A 124 7.51 -10.40 13.94
C GLN A 124 8.90 -10.98 14.26
N SER A 125 9.91 -10.70 13.46
CA SER A 125 11.26 -11.19 13.70
C SER A 125 12.16 -10.07 14.26
N PRO A 126 12.52 -10.14 15.56
CA PRO A 126 13.70 -9.43 16.01
C PRO A 126 14.92 -10.21 15.52
N THR A 127 15.60 -9.66 14.55
CA THR A 127 17.01 -9.91 14.25
C THR A 127 17.44 -11.37 14.01
N VAL A 128 17.39 -11.83 12.78
CA VAL A 128 18.59 -12.42 12.16
C VAL A 128 18.68 -11.84 10.76
N VAL A 129 19.62 -10.94 10.60
CA VAL A 129 20.08 -10.43 9.31
C VAL A 129 20.71 -11.62 8.57
N GLN A 130 19.92 -12.36 7.81
CA GLN A 130 20.43 -12.96 6.60
C GLN A 130 20.37 -11.88 5.55
N SER A 131 21.50 -11.27 5.33
CA SER A 131 21.79 -10.35 4.23
C SER A 131 21.58 -11.08 2.90
N GLU A 132 20.34 -11.09 2.39
CA GLU A 132 20.24 -10.85 0.96
C GLU A 132 20.92 -9.50 0.77
N LYS A 133 22.04 -9.49 0.08
CA LYS A 133 22.71 -8.28 -0.35
C LYS A 133 21.65 -7.44 -1.03
N GLN A 134 21.07 -6.47 -0.29
CA GLN A 134 20.26 -5.42 -0.90
C GLN A 134 21.17 -4.82 -1.95
N SER A 135 20.87 -5.08 -3.20
CA SER A 135 21.60 -4.46 -4.30
C SER A 135 21.45 -2.96 -4.09
N ASP A 136 22.56 -2.25 -3.94
CA ASP A 136 22.59 -0.79 -3.86
C ASP A 136 22.03 -0.17 -5.15
N LYS A 137 21.63 -1.01 -6.10
CA LYS A 137 21.08 -0.63 -7.39
C LYS A 137 19.62 -1.05 -7.55
N LEU A 138 18.82 -0.13 -8.07
CA LEU A 138 17.46 -0.37 -8.54
C LEU A 138 17.50 -0.84 -9.99
N MET A 139 17.02 -2.06 -10.27
CA MET A 139 16.87 -2.56 -11.64
C MET A 139 15.56 -2.05 -12.24
N ILE A 140 15.66 -1.31 -13.33
CA ILE A 140 14.56 -0.75 -14.10
C ILE A 140 14.47 -1.48 -15.45
N LYS A 141 13.32 -2.11 -15.72
CA LYS A 141 13.04 -2.69 -17.03
C LYS A 141 12.36 -1.62 -17.90
N GLY A 142 13.06 -1.15 -18.92
CA GLY A 142 12.51 -0.35 -20.01
C GLY A 142 11.95 -1.25 -21.14
N LYS A 143 11.52 -0.65 -22.26
CA LYS A 143 11.00 -1.40 -23.42
C LYS A 143 12.09 -2.20 -24.13
N GLU A 144 13.31 -1.66 -24.22
CA GLU A 144 14.41 -2.23 -25.03
C GLU A 144 15.68 -2.50 -24.21
N GLN A 145 15.72 -2.04 -22.95
CA GLN A 145 16.93 -2.17 -22.13
C GLN A 145 16.59 -2.37 -20.65
N ILE A 146 17.54 -2.93 -19.93
CA ILE A 146 17.53 -3.01 -18.47
C ILE A 146 18.57 -2.02 -17.97
N VAL A 147 18.15 -1.11 -17.09
CA VAL A 147 19.02 -0.11 -16.48
C VAL A 147 19.19 -0.43 -15.00
N PHE A 148 20.40 -0.27 -14.48
CA PHE A 148 20.71 -0.39 -13.06
C PHE A 148 21.08 0.99 -12.53
N VAL A 149 20.22 1.56 -11.69
CA VAL A 149 20.39 2.89 -11.06
C VAL A 149 20.85 2.71 -9.63
N ASP A 150 21.94 3.36 -9.25
CA ASP A 150 22.37 3.39 -7.85
C ASP A 150 21.33 4.09 -6.99
N LYS A 151 20.88 3.46 -5.90
CA LYS A 151 19.82 4.02 -5.03
C LYS A 151 20.20 5.38 -4.46
N LYS A 152 21.48 5.58 -4.13
CA LYS A 152 22.02 6.85 -3.63
C LYS A 152 21.86 8.04 -4.60
N ASP A 153 21.76 7.74 -5.92
CA ASP A 153 21.63 8.74 -6.97
C ASP A 153 20.16 9.13 -7.25
N ILE A 154 19.22 8.30 -6.77
CA ILE A 154 17.79 8.59 -6.88
C ILE A 154 17.44 9.75 -5.97
N ILE A 155 16.84 10.78 -6.55
CA ILE A 155 16.36 11.98 -5.84
C ILE A 155 14.92 11.77 -5.40
N PHE A 156 14.05 11.39 -6.33
CA PHE A 156 12.67 11.02 -6.06
C PHE A 156 12.11 10.12 -7.16
N VAL A 157 10.97 9.52 -6.90
CA VAL A 157 10.21 8.74 -7.87
C VAL A 157 8.83 9.33 -7.98
N GLU A 158 8.35 9.52 -9.20
CA GLU A 158 7.04 10.10 -9.50
C GLU A 158 6.20 9.12 -10.31
N ARG A 159 4.92 9.06 -10.01
CA ARG A 159 3.91 8.41 -10.85
C ARG A 159 3.06 9.47 -11.52
N SER A 160 3.17 9.57 -12.83
CA SER A 160 2.34 10.45 -13.67
C SER A 160 1.73 9.61 -14.79
N ASP A 161 0.45 9.80 -15.03
CA ASP A 161 -0.34 9.03 -15.99
C ASP A 161 -0.15 7.51 -15.81
N ASN A 162 0.37 6.82 -16.81
CA ASN A 162 0.61 5.38 -16.77
C ASN A 162 2.10 5.00 -16.61
N ALA A 163 2.98 5.96 -16.31
CA ALA A 163 4.41 5.74 -16.18
C ALA A 163 4.95 6.12 -14.79
N THR A 164 5.93 5.38 -14.33
CA THR A 164 6.72 5.75 -13.14
C THR A 164 8.06 6.29 -13.61
N SER A 165 8.38 7.51 -13.21
CA SER A 165 9.65 8.18 -13.50
C SER A 165 10.55 8.12 -12.28
N ILE A 166 11.78 7.64 -12.46
CA ILE A 166 12.84 7.65 -11.44
C ILE A 166 13.78 8.78 -11.79
N VAL A 167 13.84 9.80 -10.94
CA VAL A 167 14.62 11.02 -11.16
C VAL A 167 15.93 10.92 -10.40
N THR A 168 17.03 11.07 -11.13
CA THR A 168 18.38 11.19 -10.58
C THR A 168 18.95 12.59 -10.86
N GLY A 169 20.18 12.87 -10.42
CA GLY A 169 20.84 14.14 -10.73
C GLY A 169 21.27 14.29 -12.19
N GLU A 170 21.36 13.18 -12.92
CA GLU A 170 21.88 13.14 -14.30
C GLU A 170 20.76 12.85 -15.31
N GLU A 171 19.89 11.88 -15.02
CA GLU A 171 18.89 11.38 -15.96
C GLU A 171 17.57 11.07 -15.30
N MET A 172 16.52 10.93 -16.11
CA MET A 172 15.20 10.45 -15.73
C MET A 172 14.90 9.14 -16.45
N TYR A 173 14.61 8.09 -15.69
CA TYR A 173 14.26 6.78 -16.23
C TYR A 173 12.76 6.53 -16.11
N LYS A 174 12.14 6.01 -17.16
CA LYS A 174 10.71 5.70 -17.17
C LYS A 174 10.46 4.19 -17.20
N THR A 175 9.50 3.74 -16.43
CA THR A 175 9.07 2.34 -16.39
C THR A 175 7.56 2.21 -16.24
N ALA A 176 7.01 1.08 -16.67
CA ALA A 176 5.60 0.73 -16.42
C ALA A 176 5.36 0.15 -15.01
N VAL A 177 6.43 -0.11 -14.24
CA VAL A 177 6.34 -0.66 -12.89
C VAL A 177 5.61 0.32 -11.99
N SER A 178 4.69 -0.18 -11.15
CA SER A 178 3.92 0.67 -10.24
C SER A 178 4.79 1.34 -9.16
N LEU A 179 4.33 2.48 -8.64
CA LEU A 179 5.05 3.20 -7.59
C LEU A 179 5.23 2.33 -6.33
N GLY A 180 4.21 1.54 -5.95
CA GLY A 180 4.32 0.62 -4.81
C GLY A 180 5.37 -0.49 -5.00
N ALA A 181 5.48 -1.02 -6.23
CA ALA A 181 6.51 -2.03 -6.52
C ALA A 181 7.93 -1.44 -6.58
N ILE A 182 8.08 -0.15 -6.88
CA ILE A 182 9.36 0.56 -6.76
C ILE A 182 9.66 0.82 -5.26
N GLU A 183 8.67 1.24 -4.48
CA GLU A 183 8.78 1.44 -3.04
C GLU A 183 9.33 0.19 -2.32
N GLU A 184 8.75 -0.98 -2.62
CA GLU A 184 9.21 -2.28 -2.10
C GLU A 184 10.69 -2.58 -2.44
N LYS A 185 11.15 -2.19 -3.63
CA LYS A 185 12.55 -2.39 -4.06
C LYS A 185 13.52 -1.39 -3.45
N LEU A 186 13.05 -0.18 -3.18
CA LEU A 186 13.84 0.84 -2.51
C LEU A 186 14.03 0.50 -1.03
N ASN A 187 13.01 0.00 -0.36
CA ASN A 187 12.92 -0.56 1.00
C ASN A 187 14.10 -0.19 1.92
N SER A 188 14.31 1.11 2.14
CA SER A 188 15.37 1.61 3.01
C SER A 188 14.83 2.78 3.83
N SER A 189 15.44 3.03 4.98
CA SER A 189 15.14 4.20 5.83
C SER A 189 15.44 5.55 5.13
N GLU A 190 16.09 5.52 3.97
CA GLU A 190 16.42 6.70 3.19
C GLU A 190 15.27 7.18 2.29
N PHE A 191 14.29 6.31 2.01
CA PHE A 191 13.18 6.63 1.12
C PHE A 191 11.85 6.66 1.87
N MET A 192 11.03 7.66 1.55
CA MET A 192 9.71 7.82 2.13
C MET A 192 8.67 8.13 1.05
N ARG A 193 7.54 7.41 1.10
CA ARG A 193 6.38 7.78 0.30
C ARG A 193 5.68 8.98 0.91
N CYS A 194 5.88 10.14 0.34
CA CYS A 194 5.35 11.41 0.87
C CYS A 194 4.02 11.84 0.25
N HIS A 195 3.60 11.19 -0.84
CA HIS A 195 2.36 11.46 -1.55
C HIS A 195 1.91 10.20 -2.33
N LYS A 196 0.63 10.15 -2.74
CA LYS A 196 0.13 9.05 -3.59
C LYS A 196 0.94 8.84 -4.86
N SER A 197 1.55 9.91 -5.38
CA SER A 197 2.34 9.93 -6.62
C SER A 197 3.83 10.09 -6.42
N TYR A 198 4.33 10.24 -5.18
CA TYR A 198 5.74 10.56 -4.93
C TYR A 198 6.36 9.69 -3.83
N ILE A 199 7.56 9.17 -4.12
CA ILE A 199 8.51 8.63 -3.14
C ILE A 199 9.76 9.51 -3.20
N ILE A 200 10.24 10.01 -2.08
CA ILE A 200 11.38 10.92 -1.99
C ILE A 200 12.55 10.27 -1.27
N ASN A 201 13.75 10.65 -1.65
CA ASN A 201 14.96 10.34 -0.91
C ASN A 201 15.18 11.43 0.15
N LEU A 202 15.13 11.05 1.43
CA LEU A 202 15.22 11.96 2.57
C LEU A 202 16.57 12.69 2.61
N SER A 203 17.65 12.02 2.19
CA SER A 203 19.00 12.62 2.16
C SER A 203 19.16 13.71 1.09
N ARG A 204 18.28 13.71 0.10
CA ARG A 204 18.31 14.68 -1.02
C ARG A 204 17.41 15.89 -0.77
N ILE A 205 16.65 15.93 0.31
CA ILE A 205 15.81 17.08 0.64
C ILE A 205 16.70 18.31 0.86
N ARG A 206 16.35 19.41 0.22
CA ARG A 206 16.96 20.73 0.42
C ARG A 206 16.05 21.63 1.25
N LYS A 207 14.75 21.65 0.95
CA LYS A 207 13.78 22.54 1.58
C LYS A 207 12.37 21.98 1.40
N ILE A 208 11.52 22.22 2.39
CA ILE A 208 10.08 21.94 2.32
C ILE A 208 9.35 23.26 2.55
N GLU A 209 8.41 23.60 1.66
CA GLU A 209 7.65 24.86 1.69
C GLU A 209 6.15 24.56 1.69
N PRO A 210 5.33 25.33 2.43
CA PRO A 210 3.88 25.20 2.33
C PRO A 210 3.39 25.46 0.89
N TYR A 211 2.43 24.66 0.43
CA TYR A 211 1.79 24.81 -0.88
C TYR A 211 0.29 24.54 -0.74
N GLY A 212 -0.47 25.60 -0.47
CA GLY A 212 -1.89 25.48 -0.19
C GLY A 212 -2.19 25.02 1.26
N ARG A 213 -3.42 24.60 1.50
CA ARG A 213 -3.95 24.38 2.86
C ARG A 213 -3.43 23.12 3.54
N TRP A 214 -3.18 22.05 2.77
CA TRP A 214 -2.86 20.71 3.30
C TRP A 214 -1.72 20.02 2.55
N THR A 215 -0.97 20.78 1.75
CA THR A 215 0.05 20.26 0.87
C THR A 215 1.33 21.06 1.02
N TYR A 216 2.46 20.40 0.85
CA TYR A 216 3.80 20.97 0.86
C TYR A 216 4.52 20.62 -0.43
N ILE A 217 5.44 21.49 -0.86
CA ILE A 217 6.39 21.22 -1.94
C ILE A 217 7.74 20.89 -1.32
N VAL A 218 8.28 19.74 -1.74
CA VAL A 218 9.65 19.33 -1.42
C VAL A 218 10.57 19.76 -2.55
N LYS A 219 11.61 20.49 -2.22
CA LYS A 219 12.71 20.88 -3.12
C LYS A 219 13.95 20.07 -2.77
N PHE A 220 14.69 19.65 -3.80
CA PHE A 220 15.80 18.74 -3.66
C PHE A 220 17.14 19.38 -3.98
N LYS A 221 18.22 18.72 -3.57
CA LYS A 221 19.58 18.98 -4.04
C LYS A 221 19.78 18.25 -5.37
N GLY A 222 20.35 18.90 -6.38
CA GLY A 222 20.71 18.27 -7.64
C GLY A 222 19.63 18.29 -8.73
N THR A 223 18.45 18.88 -8.47
CA THR A 223 17.42 19.12 -9.51
C THR A 223 16.61 20.36 -9.19
N SER A 224 16.00 20.95 -10.22
CA SER A 224 14.97 22.00 -10.09
C SER A 224 13.56 21.43 -9.89
N ASP A 225 13.38 20.12 -10.12
CA ASP A 225 12.11 19.44 -9.99
C ASP A 225 11.67 19.37 -8.52
N THR A 226 10.38 19.19 -8.32
CA THR A 226 9.77 19.20 -7.00
C THR A 226 8.82 18.03 -6.83
N ALA A 227 8.58 17.63 -5.59
CA ALA A 227 7.56 16.64 -5.26
C ALA A 227 6.50 17.23 -4.34
N LEU A 228 5.28 16.76 -4.45
CA LEU A 228 4.21 17.08 -3.52
C LEU A 228 4.27 16.16 -2.29
N MET A 229 3.93 16.74 -1.13
CA MET A 229 3.87 16.04 0.14
C MET A 229 2.58 16.39 0.87
N THR A 230 1.96 15.42 1.55
CA THR A 230 0.81 15.67 2.42
C THR A 230 1.23 16.29 3.75
N ALA A 231 0.30 17.00 4.41
CA ALA A 231 0.54 17.57 5.74
C ALA A 231 0.91 16.48 6.78
N GLN A 232 0.28 15.31 6.70
CA GLN A 232 0.60 14.18 7.57
C GLN A 232 2.06 13.74 7.43
N ASN A 233 2.52 13.53 6.20
CA ASN A 233 3.90 13.13 5.93
C ASN A 233 4.91 14.22 6.28
N TYR A 234 4.52 15.49 6.22
CA TYR A 234 5.35 16.60 6.71
C TYR A 234 5.58 16.49 8.23
N GLU A 235 4.55 16.18 9.01
CA GLU A 235 4.69 15.98 10.46
C GLU A 235 5.58 14.75 10.79
N GLU A 236 5.52 13.70 9.98
CA GLU A 236 6.41 12.55 10.13
C GLU A 236 7.88 12.91 9.84
N ILE A 237 8.15 13.66 8.77
CA ILE A 237 9.51 14.13 8.47
C ILE A 237 10.07 14.98 9.60
N LYS A 238 9.28 15.87 10.20
CA LYS A 238 9.74 16.65 11.35
C LYS A 238 10.22 15.77 12.50
N LYS A 239 9.55 14.64 12.76
CA LYS A 239 9.97 13.70 13.81
C LYS A 239 11.28 12.96 13.47
N ILE A 240 11.55 12.73 12.17
CA ILE A 240 12.79 12.06 11.73
C ILE A 240 14.00 12.99 11.88
N PHE A 241 13.81 14.29 11.70
CA PHE A 241 14.90 15.30 11.70
C PHE A 241 14.92 16.18 12.97
N ALA A 242 14.05 15.94 13.95
CA ALA A 242 14.05 16.59 15.26
C ALA A 242 14.98 15.84 16.23
#